data_918ffb6811feeced26d2c5b9065c9a28
#
_entry.id   918ffb6811feeced26d2c5b9065c9a28
#
_cell.length_a   1.000
_cell.length_b   1.000
_cell.length_c   1.000
_cell.angle_alpha   90.00
_cell.angle_beta   90.00
_cell.angle_gamma   90.00
#
_symmetry.space_group_name_H-M   'P 1'
#
loop_
_entity.id
_entity.type
_entity.pdbx_description
1 polymer ?
#
loop_
_entity_poly.entity_id
_entity_poly.type
_entity_poly.pdbx_seq_one_letter_code
_entity_poly.pdbx_strand_id
1 'polypeptide(L)'
;MENEKKILQCHSRGDKRFSALCAKVVIHNRTYTIEKIYQWSKRKSDGTIAGKSKPFDYFVCPFCGMEFPAEEVSFLYKGLWIMYFNDHPDLLEYASGFDEFVDIFKGKSINCQADVIAELGRDKEKVISEVKESDWYKTMARWTKGISNLRQLGVSLTYNINKGETAHEAIPD
;
A
#
# COMPACT_ATOMS: atom_id res chain seq x y z
N MET A 1 -2.17 -13.20 -37.95
CA MET A 1 -1.46 -12.18 -37.20
C MET A 1 -1.46 -12.50 -35.71
N GLU A 2 -0.31 -12.71 -35.20
CA GLU A 2 -0.19 -12.98 -33.78
C GLU A 2 -0.47 -11.74 -32.96
N ASN A 3 -1.26 -11.90 -31.92
CA ASN A 3 -1.44 -10.83 -30.97
C ASN A 3 -0.39 -10.98 -29.89
N GLU A 4 0.54 -10.04 -29.88
CA GLU A 4 1.55 -10.06 -28.84
C GLU A 4 0.96 -9.54 -27.55
N LYS A 5 1.28 -10.22 -26.47
CA LYS A 5 0.84 -9.77 -25.17
C LYS A 5 1.63 -8.56 -24.74
N LYS A 6 0.95 -7.60 -24.17
CA LYS A 6 1.59 -6.44 -23.58
C LYS A 6 1.92 -6.77 -22.13
N ILE A 7 3.18 -6.68 -21.80
CA ILE A 7 3.68 -7.06 -20.48
C ILE A 7 4.20 -5.83 -19.76
N LEU A 8 3.70 -5.60 -18.56
CA LEU A 8 4.17 -4.50 -17.72
C LEU A 8 5.15 -5.06 -16.70
N GLN A 9 6.36 -4.51 -16.70
CA GLN A 9 7.41 -4.95 -15.78
C GLN A 9 7.31 -4.14 -14.50
N CYS A 10 6.69 -4.70 -13.49
CA CYS A 10 6.39 -4.02 -12.22
C CYS A 10 7.50 -4.27 -11.21
N HIS A 11 8.67 -3.68 -11.47
CA HIS A 11 9.81 -3.82 -10.55
C HIS A 11 10.83 -2.73 -10.86
N SER A 12 11.81 -2.59 -9.98
CA SER A 12 12.75 -1.47 -10.06
C SER A 12 13.67 -1.52 -11.28
N ARG A 13 13.78 -2.67 -11.91
CA ARG A 13 14.56 -2.82 -13.15
C ARG A 13 13.69 -2.72 -14.39
N GLY A 14 12.39 -2.62 -14.21
CA GLY A 14 11.45 -2.45 -15.31
C GLY A 14 10.88 -1.05 -15.29
N ASP A 15 9.54 -0.95 -15.22
CA ASP A 15 8.89 0.35 -15.16
C ASP A 15 8.81 0.78 -13.71
N LYS A 16 9.69 1.70 -13.33
CA LYS A 16 9.83 2.11 -11.94
C LYS A 16 8.57 2.74 -11.37
N ARG A 17 7.71 3.27 -12.21
CA ARG A 17 6.45 3.85 -11.74
C ARG A 17 5.54 2.80 -11.11
N PHE A 18 5.82 1.53 -11.38
CA PHE A 18 5.03 0.40 -10.86
C PHE A 18 5.88 -0.48 -9.95
N SER A 19 6.85 0.11 -9.29
CA SER A 19 7.69 -0.57 -8.32
C SER A 19 7.52 0.06 -6.94
N ALA A 20 7.29 -0.76 -5.92
CA ALA A 20 7.15 -0.25 -4.56
C ALA A 20 8.44 0.42 -4.06
N LEU A 21 9.58 0.06 -4.64
CA LEU A 21 10.85 0.68 -4.28
C LEU A 21 10.94 2.11 -4.78
N CYS A 22 10.11 2.49 -5.73
CA CYS A 22 10.17 3.80 -6.36
C CYS A 22 8.89 4.60 -6.22
N ALA A 23 7.73 3.94 -6.20
CA ALA A 23 6.44 4.59 -6.08
C ALA A 23 6.30 5.20 -4.69
N LYS A 24 5.88 6.47 -4.65
CA LYS A 24 5.85 7.22 -3.41
C LYS A 24 4.45 7.68 -3.07
N VAL A 25 4.16 7.69 -1.78
CA VAL A 25 2.91 8.23 -1.25
C VAL A 25 3.23 9.19 -0.12
N VAL A 26 2.26 10.05 0.20
CA VAL A 26 2.43 11.05 1.25
C VAL A 26 1.66 10.62 2.48
N ILE A 27 2.36 10.52 3.61
CA ILE A 27 1.74 10.21 4.89
C ILE A 27 2.25 11.25 5.89
N HIS A 28 1.31 11.91 6.56
CA HIS A 28 1.67 12.89 7.60
C HIS A 28 2.60 13.97 7.05
N ASN A 29 2.29 14.46 5.86
CA ASN A 29 3.05 15.53 5.19
C ASN A 29 4.45 15.13 4.76
N ARG A 30 4.76 13.86 4.78
CA ARG A 30 6.06 13.36 4.35
C ARG A 30 5.87 12.35 3.23
N THR A 31 6.85 12.29 2.34
CA THR A 31 6.81 11.42 1.18
C THR A 31 7.71 10.21 1.43
N TYR A 32 7.14 9.03 1.24
CA TYR A 32 7.86 7.77 1.43
C TYR A 32 7.58 6.84 0.26
N THR A 33 8.51 5.94 -0.03
CA THR A 33 8.21 4.87 -0.96
C THR A 33 7.25 3.88 -0.29
N ILE A 34 6.45 3.21 -1.12
CA ILE A 34 5.54 2.18 -0.62
C ILE A 34 6.33 1.11 0.13
N GLU A 35 7.48 0.73 -0.41
CA GLU A 35 8.32 -0.30 0.22
C GLU A 35 8.76 0.12 1.62
N LYS A 36 9.18 1.37 1.77
CA LYS A 36 9.66 1.83 3.07
C LYS A 36 8.54 1.78 4.11
N ILE A 37 7.35 2.23 3.73
CA ILE A 37 6.21 2.20 4.64
C ILE A 37 5.88 0.78 5.04
N TYR A 38 5.83 -0.10 4.04
CA TYR A 38 5.45 -1.48 4.28
C TYR A 38 6.44 -2.18 5.20
N GLN A 39 7.74 -1.99 4.97
CA GLN A 39 8.75 -2.63 5.80
C GLN A 39 8.76 -2.05 7.22
N TRP A 40 8.57 -0.74 7.34
CA TRP A 40 8.48 -0.11 8.66
C TRP A 40 7.32 -0.67 9.48
N SER A 41 6.23 -1.01 8.83
CA SER A 41 5.01 -1.45 9.51
C SER A 41 5.13 -2.82 10.17
N LYS A 42 5.94 -3.70 9.62
CA LYS A 42 6.00 -5.09 10.09
C LYS A 42 6.83 -5.22 11.34
N ARG A 43 6.30 -5.90 12.36
CA ARG A 43 6.93 -5.95 13.67
C ARG A 43 7.02 -7.37 14.20
N LYS A 44 8.10 -7.63 14.93
CA LYS A 44 8.24 -8.84 15.73
C LYS A 44 7.52 -8.65 17.05
N SER A 45 7.33 -9.75 17.79
CA SER A 45 6.60 -9.70 19.06
C SER A 45 7.23 -8.74 20.06
N ASP A 46 8.53 -8.46 19.94
CA ASP A 46 9.20 -7.52 20.85
C ASP A 46 9.08 -6.07 20.38
N GLY A 47 8.34 -5.81 19.30
CA GLY A 47 8.11 -4.46 18.80
C GLY A 47 9.12 -3.95 17.81
N THR A 48 10.18 -4.70 17.55
CA THR A 48 11.18 -4.26 16.58
C THR A 48 10.73 -4.54 15.17
N ILE A 49 11.28 -3.77 14.23
CA ILE A 49 10.96 -3.95 12.83
C ILE A 49 11.47 -5.30 12.35
N ALA A 50 10.59 -6.06 11.69
CA ALA A 50 10.91 -7.44 11.34
C ALA A 50 11.98 -7.57 10.27
N GLY A 51 11.98 -6.63 9.32
CA GLY A 51 12.93 -6.72 8.22
C GLY A 51 12.33 -7.39 7.00
N LYS A 52 13.00 -7.16 5.88
CA LYS A 52 12.54 -7.61 4.59
C LYS A 52 12.56 -9.14 4.52
N SER A 53 11.47 -9.71 4.02
CA SER A 53 11.35 -11.15 3.81
C SER A 53 11.49 -11.98 5.07
N LYS A 54 11.27 -11.38 6.24
CA LYS A 54 11.33 -12.09 7.51
C LYS A 54 9.93 -12.26 8.07
N PRO A 55 9.71 -13.31 8.87
CA PRO A 55 8.42 -13.47 9.55
C PRO A 55 8.18 -12.29 10.49
N PHE A 56 6.91 -11.95 10.65
CA PHE A 56 6.53 -10.88 11.56
C PHE A 56 5.24 -11.27 12.27
N ASP A 57 5.00 -10.66 13.41
CA ASP A 57 3.91 -11.09 14.28
C ASP A 57 2.71 -10.17 14.22
N TYR A 58 2.94 -8.89 13.94
CA TYR A 58 1.86 -7.92 13.80
C TYR A 58 2.39 -6.75 12.97
N PHE A 59 1.52 -5.82 12.63
CA PHE A 59 2.01 -4.60 11.98
C PHE A 59 1.40 -3.36 12.64
N VAL A 60 2.13 -2.26 12.52
CA VAL A 60 1.70 -0.97 13.02
C VAL A 60 1.17 -0.18 11.84
N CYS A 61 -0.05 0.31 11.96
CA CYS A 61 -0.65 1.10 10.90
C CYS A 61 0.03 2.46 10.81
N PRO A 62 0.58 2.81 9.64
CA PRO A 62 1.29 4.08 9.51
C PRO A 62 0.38 5.29 9.60
N PHE A 63 -0.92 5.10 9.45
CA PHE A 63 -1.86 6.21 9.46
C PHE A 63 -2.35 6.56 10.85
N CYS A 64 -2.53 5.57 11.72
CA CYS A 64 -3.12 5.79 13.02
C CYS A 64 -2.29 5.26 14.18
N GLY A 65 -1.21 4.53 13.90
CA GLY A 65 -0.32 4.02 14.95
C GLY A 65 -0.83 2.82 15.71
N MET A 66 -1.99 2.30 15.34
CA MET A 66 -2.54 1.13 16.03
C MET A 66 -1.91 -0.15 15.50
N GLU A 67 -1.93 -1.19 16.34
CA GLU A 67 -1.41 -2.50 15.97
C GLU A 67 -2.52 -3.37 15.42
N PHE A 68 -2.17 -4.18 14.42
CA PHE A 68 -3.11 -5.06 13.75
C PHE A 68 -2.48 -6.43 13.54
N PRO A 69 -3.31 -7.49 13.45
CA PRO A 69 -2.78 -8.83 13.17
C PRO A 69 -2.03 -8.88 11.85
N ALA A 70 -0.99 -9.70 11.80
CA ALA A 70 -0.14 -9.81 10.62
C ALA A 70 -0.93 -10.15 9.36
N GLU A 71 -1.98 -10.96 9.51
CA GLU A 71 -2.76 -11.40 8.36
C GLU A 71 -3.51 -10.26 7.68
N GLU A 72 -3.65 -9.11 8.33
CA GLU A 72 -4.31 -7.95 7.72
C GLU A 72 -3.37 -7.10 6.90
N VAL A 73 -2.07 -7.43 6.88
CA VAL A 73 -1.08 -6.55 6.25
C VAL A 73 -1.27 -6.41 4.74
N SER A 74 -1.85 -7.42 4.10
CA SER A 74 -2.08 -7.32 2.65
C SER A 74 -3.07 -6.22 2.32
N PHE A 75 -4.00 -5.92 3.21
CA PHE A 75 -4.93 -4.82 2.99
C PHE A 75 -4.23 -3.48 3.11
N LEU A 76 -3.29 -3.35 4.04
CA LEU A 76 -2.46 -2.16 4.09
C LEU A 76 -1.69 -1.98 2.79
N TYR A 77 -1.09 -3.05 2.30
CA TYR A 77 -0.30 -2.99 1.07
C TYR A 77 -1.17 -2.55 -0.11
N LYS A 78 -2.35 -3.13 -0.24
CA LYS A 78 -3.28 -2.72 -1.30
C LYS A 78 -3.71 -1.27 -1.12
N GLY A 79 -3.93 -0.86 0.12
CA GLY A 79 -4.29 0.52 0.41
C GLY A 79 -3.23 1.51 -0.03
N LEU A 80 -1.96 1.17 0.16
CA LEU A 80 -0.88 2.05 -0.26
C LEU A 80 -0.86 2.21 -1.78
N TRP A 81 -1.08 1.13 -2.52
CA TRP A 81 -1.15 1.23 -3.98
C TRP A 81 -2.39 2.00 -4.45
N ILE A 82 -3.51 1.85 -3.74
CA ILE A 82 -4.70 2.64 -4.06
C ILE A 82 -4.40 4.13 -3.88
N MET A 83 -3.72 4.49 -2.80
CA MET A 83 -3.31 5.88 -2.58
C MET A 83 -2.45 6.39 -3.71
N TYR A 84 -1.48 5.58 -4.12
CA TYR A 84 -0.57 5.97 -5.18
C TYR A 84 -1.33 6.24 -6.49
N PHE A 85 -2.24 5.34 -6.85
CA PHE A 85 -2.99 5.50 -8.10
C PHE A 85 -4.07 6.57 -8.01
N ASN A 86 -4.56 6.88 -6.82
CA ASN A 86 -5.45 8.02 -6.68
C ASN A 86 -4.73 9.33 -6.96
N ASP A 87 -3.44 9.38 -6.64
CA ASP A 87 -2.62 10.55 -6.96
C ASP A 87 -2.12 10.51 -8.41
N HIS A 88 -2.15 9.33 -9.04
CA HIS A 88 -1.65 9.15 -10.39
C HIS A 88 -2.64 8.34 -11.21
N PRO A 89 -3.84 8.87 -11.44
CA PRO A 89 -4.87 8.08 -12.15
C PRO A 89 -4.49 7.74 -13.58
N ASP A 90 -3.66 8.56 -14.21
CA ASP A 90 -3.17 8.28 -15.55
C ASP A 90 -2.29 7.02 -15.58
N LEU A 91 -1.59 6.76 -14.50
CA LEU A 91 -0.75 5.56 -14.44
C LEU A 91 -1.58 4.30 -14.32
N LEU A 92 -2.68 4.36 -13.58
CA LEU A 92 -3.55 3.19 -13.49
C LEU A 92 -4.22 2.93 -14.84
N GLU A 93 -4.64 3.98 -15.51
CA GLU A 93 -5.20 3.82 -16.84
C GLU A 93 -4.19 3.19 -17.78
N TYR A 94 -2.94 3.65 -17.72
CA TYR A 94 -1.87 3.09 -18.52
C TYR A 94 -1.70 1.60 -18.22
N ALA A 95 -1.66 1.25 -16.93
CA ALA A 95 -1.47 -0.15 -16.53
C ALA A 95 -2.62 -1.03 -16.99
N SER A 96 -3.84 -0.50 -17.03
CA SER A 96 -5.00 -1.29 -17.39
C SER A 96 -4.96 -1.77 -18.84
N GLY A 97 -4.09 -1.21 -19.67
CA GLY A 97 -3.93 -1.63 -21.04
C GLY A 97 -3.00 -2.82 -21.26
N PHE A 98 -2.44 -3.37 -20.19
CA PHE A 98 -1.51 -4.46 -20.28
C PHE A 98 -2.20 -5.80 -20.03
N ASP A 99 -1.64 -6.85 -20.62
CA ASP A 99 -2.19 -8.21 -20.52
C ASP A 99 -1.56 -8.99 -19.39
N GLU A 100 -0.29 -8.74 -19.10
CA GLU A 100 0.45 -9.45 -18.06
C GLU A 100 1.26 -8.46 -17.24
N PHE A 101 1.45 -8.84 -15.98
CA PHE A 101 2.17 -8.00 -15.02
C PHE A 101 3.23 -8.88 -14.36
N VAL A 102 4.47 -8.46 -14.45
CA VAL A 102 5.62 -9.29 -14.04
C VAL A 102 6.44 -8.58 -13.00
N ASP A 103 6.88 -9.34 -12.01
CA ASP A 103 7.77 -8.87 -10.96
C ASP A 103 8.88 -9.88 -10.78
N ILE A 104 10.13 -9.46 -10.97
CA ILE A 104 11.27 -10.37 -10.83
C ILE A 104 11.44 -10.87 -9.39
N PHE A 105 10.77 -10.24 -8.44
CA PHE A 105 10.84 -10.64 -7.04
C PHE A 105 9.64 -11.49 -6.63
N LYS A 106 8.81 -11.87 -7.58
CA LYS A 106 7.63 -12.67 -7.28
C LYS A 106 8.05 -14.00 -6.64
N GLY A 107 7.33 -14.37 -5.58
CA GLY A 107 7.62 -15.58 -4.84
C GLY A 107 8.57 -15.37 -3.68
N LYS A 108 9.16 -14.20 -3.57
CA LYS A 108 10.09 -13.88 -2.48
C LYS A 108 9.46 -13.01 -1.40
N SER A 109 8.22 -12.58 -1.59
CA SER A 109 7.54 -11.74 -0.62
C SER A 109 6.10 -12.20 -0.49
N ILE A 110 5.50 -11.82 0.64
CA ILE A 110 4.11 -12.18 0.93
C ILE A 110 3.17 -11.47 -0.03
N ASN A 111 3.47 -10.22 -0.34
CA ASN A 111 2.64 -9.43 -1.23
C ASN A 111 3.45 -9.06 -2.47
N CYS A 112 2.88 -9.37 -3.63
CA CYS A 112 3.53 -9.10 -4.91
C CYS A 112 2.93 -7.86 -5.54
N GLN A 113 3.77 -6.88 -5.82
CA GLN A 113 3.31 -5.62 -6.40
C GLN A 113 2.66 -5.83 -7.75
N ALA A 114 3.20 -6.75 -8.56
CA ALA A 114 2.61 -7.01 -9.87
C ALA A 114 1.18 -7.52 -9.76
N ASP A 115 0.93 -8.40 -8.79
CA ASP A 115 -0.41 -8.95 -8.61
C ASP A 115 -1.40 -7.88 -8.17
N VAL A 116 -0.99 -7.00 -7.26
CA VAL A 116 -1.86 -5.92 -6.79
C VAL A 116 -2.16 -4.95 -7.92
N ILE A 117 -1.15 -4.58 -8.68
CA ILE A 117 -1.33 -3.64 -9.78
C ILE A 117 -2.24 -4.25 -10.85
N ALA A 118 -2.08 -5.54 -11.12
CA ALA A 118 -2.93 -6.23 -12.08
C ALA A 118 -4.40 -6.21 -11.63
N GLU A 119 -4.63 -6.48 -10.35
CA GLU A 119 -6.00 -6.44 -9.83
C GLU A 119 -6.60 -5.05 -9.93
N LEU A 120 -5.84 -4.03 -9.55
CA LEU A 120 -6.32 -2.67 -9.62
C LEU A 120 -6.59 -2.22 -11.05
N GLY A 121 -5.74 -2.64 -11.98
CA GLY A 121 -5.95 -2.30 -13.38
C GLY A 121 -7.17 -2.99 -13.98
N ARG A 122 -7.50 -4.17 -13.44
CA ARG A 122 -8.64 -4.93 -13.91
C ARG A 122 -9.95 -4.41 -13.33
N ASP A 123 -9.98 -4.13 -12.04
CA ASP A 123 -11.20 -3.67 -11.37
C ASP A 123 -10.83 -2.97 -10.07
N LYS A 124 -10.54 -1.68 -10.19
CA LYS A 124 -10.15 -0.88 -9.03
C LYS A 124 -11.23 -0.85 -7.95
N GLU A 125 -12.49 -0.73 -8.36
CA GLU A 125 -13.57 -0.59 -7.39
C GLU A 125 -13.75 -1.85 -6.56
N LYS A 126 -13.51 -3.01 -7.17
CA LYS A 126 -13.58 -4.26 -6.43
C LYS A 126 -12.51 -4.32 -5.35
N VAL A 127 -11.29 -3.93 -5.69
CA VAL A 127 -10.18 -3.96 -4.72
C VAL A 127 -10.46 -2.97 -3.59
N ILE A 128 -10.94 -1.77 -3.92
CA ILE A 128 -11.27 -0.79 -2.90
C ILE A 128 -12.35 -1.34 -1.96
N SER A 129 -13.34 -1.99 -2.52
CA SER A 129 -14.41 -2.59 -1.72
C SER A 129 -13.88 -3.65 -0.76
N GLU A 130 -12.98 -4.50 -1.26
CA GLU A 130 -12.38 -5.54 -0.42
C GLU A 130 -11.59 -4.93 0.72
N VAL A 131 -10.81 -3.90 0.44
CA VAL A 131 -10.03 -3.23 1.47
C VAL A 131 -10.94 -2.59 2.51
N LYS A 132 -12.01 -1.94 2.07
CA LYS A 132 -12.94 -1.29 2.99
C LYS A 132 -13.70 -2.28 3.88
N GLU A 133 -13.81 -3.53 3.44
CA GLU A 133 -14.46 -4.56 4.25
C GLU A 133 -13.50 -5.21 5.24
N SER A 134 -12.20 -4.93 5.15
CA SER A 134 -11.23 -5.52 6.06
C SER A 134 -11.38 -4.97 7.47
N ASP A 135 -10.98 -5.78 8.44
CA ASP A 135 -10.97 -5.32 9.83
C ASP A 135 -10.01 -4.16 10.03
N TRP A 136 -8.88 -4.20 9.33
CA TRP A 136 -7.92 -3.11 9.38
C TRP A 136 -8.57 -1.77 9.02
N TYR A 137 -9.22 -1.73 7.87
CA TYR A 137 -9.80 -0.47 7.40
C TYR A 137 -10.93 0.00 8.31
N LYS A 138 -11.80 -0.93 8.72
CA LYS A 138 -12.94 -0.57 9.55
C LYS A 138 -12.50 -0.02 10.90
N THR A 139 -11.48 -0.64 11.49
CA THR A 139 -10.95 -0.19 12.76
C THR A 139 -10.28 1.17 12.61
N MET A 140 -9.44 1.31 11.59
CA MET A 140 -8.74 2.57 11.33
C MET A 140 -9.74 3.70 11.10
N ALA A 141 -10.77 3.45 10.29
CA ALA A 141 -11.76 4.47 9.98
C ALA A 141 -12.54 4.89 11.21
N ARG A 142 -12.80 3.95 12.11
CA ARG A 142 -13.51 4.24 13.35
C ARG A 142 -12.71 5.17 14.25
N TRP A 143 -11.39 4.94 14.32
CA TRP A 143 -10.50 5.76 15.13
C TRP A 143 -10.28 7.13 14.55
N THR A 144 -10.39 7.24 13.23
CA THR A 144 -10.15 8.49 12.54
C THR A 144 -11.45 9.05 11.97
N LYS A 145 -12.57 8.70 12.58
CA LYS A 145 -13.85 9.17 12.09
C LYS A 145 -13.87 10.69 12.06
N GLY A 146 -14.56 11.22 11.05
CA GLY A 146 -14.57 12.66 10.83
C GLY A 146 -13.51 13.09 9.83
N ILE A 147 -12.59 12.23 9.50
CA ILE A 147 -11.61 12.51 8.47
C ILE A 147 -12.15 11.97 7.16
N SER A 148 -12.82 12.82 6.42
CA SER A 148 -13.57 12.37 5.26
C SER A 148 -12.72 11.65 4.24
N ASN A 149 -11.47 12.03 4.14
CA ASN A 149 -10.60 11.46 3.11
C ASN A 149 -10.24 10.01 3.36
N LEU A 150 -10.38 9.52 4.60
CA LEU A 150 -10.11 8.10 4.86
C LEU A 150 -11.07 7.22 4.10
N ARG A 151 -12.26 7.70 3.87
CA ARG A 151 -13.28 6.89 3.20
C ARG A 151 -12.86 6.54 1.78
N GLN A 152 -12.00 7.34 1.20
CA GLN A 152 -11.59 7.15 -0.17
C GLN A 152 -10.20 6.57 -0.30
N LEU A 153 -9.54 6.24 0.79
CA LEU A 153 -8.16 5.79 0.79
C LEU A 153 -7.31 6.62 -0.16
N GLY A 154 -6.21 7.09 0.31
CA GLY A 154 -5.31 7.86 -0.52
C GLY A 154 -5.60 9.32 -0.55
N VAL A 155 -6.74 9.74 -0.05
CA VAL A 155 -6.89 11.14 0.23
C VAL A 155 -6.05 11.39 1.46
N SER A 156 -5.35 12.50 1.47
CA SER A 156 -4.33 12.76 2.46
C SER A 156 -4.79 12.41 3.88
N LEU A 157 -3.95 11.67 4.58
CA LEU A 157 -4.17 11.34 5.97
C LEU A 157 -3.40 12.26 6.89
N THR A 158 -2.83 13.32 6.34
CA THR A 158 -2.11 14.31 7.11
C THR A 158 -3.00 14.99 8.13
N TYR A 159 -4.29 14.92 7.90
CA TYR A 159 -5.24 15.50 8.81
C TYR A 159 -5.07 15.01 10.25
N ASN A 160 -4.68 13.76 10.40
CA ASN A 160 -4.47 13.20 11.74
C ASN A 160 -3.38 13.92 12.50
N ILE A 161 -2.36 14.33 11.82
CA ILE A 161 -1.28 15.10 12.42
C ILE A 161 -1.82 16.38 13.01
N ASN A 162 -2.69 17.02 12.27
CA ASN A 162 -3.25 18.32 12.70
C ASN A 162 -4.13 18.18 13.92
N LYS A 163 -4.52 16.97 14.26
CA LYS A 163 -5.29 16.73 15.46
C LYS A 163 -4.42 16.50 16.68
N GLY A 164 -3.11 16.62 16.51
CA GLY A 164 -2.22 16.43 17.62
C GLY A 164 -2.01 14.99 18.01
N GLU A 165 -2.30 14.08 17.12
CA GLU A 165 -2.12 12.67 17.39
C GLU A 165 -0.66 12.34 17.37
N THR A 166 -0.12 12.01 18.52
CA THR A 166 1.30 11.73 18.62
C THR A 166 1.56 10.37 19.22
N ALA A 167 0.55 9.54 19.30
CA ALA A 167 0.66 8.26 19.96
C ALA A 167 1.60 7.29 19.24
N HIS A 168 1.86 7.52 17.98
CA HIS A 168 2.67 6.61 17.19
C HIS A 168 3.95 7.29 16.73
N GLU A 169 4.94 6.47 16.51
CA GLU A 169 6.22 6.95 16.00
C GLU A 169 6.08 7.39 14.56
N ALA A 170 6.83 8.43 14.22
CA ALA A 170 6.95 8.81 12.82
C ALA A 170 7.78 7.77 12.07
N ILE A 171 7.46 7.57 10.82
CA ILE A 171 8.27 6.72 9.95
C ILE A 171 9.58 7.44 9.73
N PRO A 172 10.73 6.80 9.99
CA PRO A 172 12.01 7.47 9.80
C PRO A 172 12.29 7.77 8.34
N ASP A 173 13.05 8.80 8.13
CA ASP A 173 13.44 9.20 6.78
C ASP A 173 14.36 8.20 6.12
#